data_2dd83e27939a6536ed7cccde6812ff77
#
_entry.id   2dd83e27939a6536ed7cccde6812ff77
#
_cell.length_a   1.000
_cell.length_b   1.000
_cell.length_c   1.000
_cell.angle_alpha   90.00
_cell.angle_beta   90.00
_cell.angle_gamma   90.00
#
_symmetry.space_group_name_H-M   'P 1'
#
loop_
_entity.id
_entity.type
_entity.pdbx_description
1 polymer ?
#
loop_
_entity_poly.entity_id
_entity_poly.type
_entity_poly.pdbx_seq_one_letter_code
_entity_poly.pdbx_strand_id
1 'polypeptide(L)'
;TLSHSSAASDVYKRQNPITKKDGWWNYALGPGKAIDTDKYFVIAANVIGGCMGSFGPSDINPKTKKPYGTNFPVITINDMVNAQYNLLEYFKIEKLFCVIGGSMGGMQVLQFVSNFPNKAHTAIPIACTASHSAQNIALNELGRQSIMADRNWQDGFYEEQNKQPDKGLAVARMAAHITYLSKAGLQEKFGRKLQERDDLKFSFDADFQIESYLRYQGSVFVDRFDANSYLYITRAMDYFDLTKKFGGNLSKAFEKSNTKFFIISFTSDWLYPTSENREIVIALNAIGKDVGFVEITSDKGHDSFLLDVPDFLNTVRNFLNKSYEKI
;
A
#
# COMPACT_ATOMS: atom_id res chain seq x y z
N THR A 1 -0.25 -6.30 2.36
CA THR A 1 0.41 -5.25 3.08
C THR A 1 1.45 -4.60 2.23
N LEU A 2 1.29 -3.34 2.03
CA LEU A 2 2.42 -2.48 1.94
C LEU A 2 2.92 -2.22 0.55
N SER A 3 2.16 -1.39 -0.07
CA SER A 3 2.61 -0.62 -1.19
C SER A 3 3.94 0.12 -0.98
N HIS A 4 4.53 0.07 0.22
CA HIS A 4 5.77 0.77 0.54
C HIS A 4 6.55 0.04 1.62
N SER A 5 6.72 -1.09 1.40
CA SER A 5 7.32 -2.29 1.94
C SER A 5 8.64 -2.23 2.69
N SER A 6 9.20 -1.08 2.90
CA SER A 6 10.35 -0.95 3.79
C SER A 6 10.01 -1.30 5.24
N ALA A 7 8.72 -1.37 5.56
CA ALA A 7 8.26 -1.80 6.87
C ALA A 7 8.16 -3.31 6.99
N ALA A 8 7.97 -4.01 5.87
CA ALA A 8 7.80 -5.46 5.88
C ALA A 8 9.12 -6.22 5.99
N SER A 9 10.23 -5.63 5.56
CA SER A 9 11.50 -6.32 5.46
C SER A 9 12.17 -6.59 6.79
N ASP A 10 11.69 -6.01 7.88
CA ASP A 10 12.22 -6.29 9.19
C ASP A 10 11.16 -6.35 10.30
N VAL A 11 10.26 -7.31 10.17
CA VAL A 11 9.31 -7.64 11.24
C VAL A 11 10.07 -7.96 12.54
N TYR A 12 11.26 -8.54 12.43
CA TYR A 12 12.06 -8.93 13.56
C TYR A 12 12.71 -7.75 14.30
N LYS A 13 13.19 -6.74 13.56
CA LYS A 13 13.82 -5.55 14.16
C LYS A 13 12.90 -4.32 14.17
N ARG A 14 11.75 -4.41 13.51
CA ARG A 14 10.76 -3.31 13.38
C ARG A 14 11.36 -2.02 12.83
N GLN A 15 12.45 -2.10 12.08
CA GLN A 15 13.15 -0.97 11.52
C GLN A 15 13.34 -1.12 10.03
N ASN A 16 13.26 -0.02 9.32
CA ASN A 16 13.65 0.02 7.92
C ASN A 16 15.15 -0.26 7.78
N PRO A 17 15.58 -1.23 6.96
CA PRO A 17 16.98 -1.62 6.84
C PRO A 17 17.89 -0.50 6.35
N ILE A 18 17.37 0.43 5.55
CA ILE A 18 18.11 1.57 4.99
C ILE A 18 18.12 2.74 5.98
N THR A 19 16.93 3.19 6.39
CA THR A 19 16.80 4.42 7.22
C THR A 19 16.98 4.18 8.71
N LYS A 20 16.97 2.92 9.16
CA LYS A 20 17.00 2.51 10.58
C LYS A 20 15.83 3.06 11.41
N LYS A 21 14.80 3.62 10.75
CA LYS A 21 13.57 4.06 11.41
C LYS A 21 12.63 2.88 11.61
N ASP A 22 11.76 3.00 12.60
CA ASP A 22 10.73 2.00 12.85
C ASP A 22 9.86 1.79 11.62
N GLY A 23 9.39 0.56 11.45
CA GLY A 23 8.43 0.22 10.41
C GLY A 23 7.09 0.92 10.62
N TRP A 24 6.35 1.17 9.55
CA TRP A 24 5.08 1.92 9.60
C TRP A 24 4.05 1.28 10.54
N TRP A 25 4.01 -0.03 10.61
CA TRP A 25 3.10 -0.74 11.51
C TRP A 25 3.66 -0.96 12.92
N ASN A 26 4.71 -0.27 13.30
CA ASN A 26 5.24 -0.36 14.67
C ASN A 26 4.18 -0.01 15.73
N TYR A 27 3.19 0.82 15.43
CA TYR A 27 2.05 1.09 16.33
C TYR A 27 1.15 -0.14 16.50
N ALA A 28 0.92 -0.90 15.45
CA ALA A 28 -0.02 -2.03 15.43
C ALA A 28 0.63 -3.37 15.77
N LEU A 29 1.92 -3.58 15.41
CA LEU A 29 2.62 -4.87 15.44
C LEU A 29 3.65 -4.95 16.55
N GLY A 30 3.57 -5.97 17.39
CA GLY A 30 4.57 -6.28 18.43
C GLY A 30 3.97 -6.92 19.67
N PRO A 31 4.79 -7.27 20.67
CA PRO A 31 4.32 -7.82 21.94
C PRO A 31 3.27 -6.94 22.60
N GLY A 32 2.10 -7.51 22.93
CA GLY A 32 0.99 -6.80 23.55
C GLY A 32 0.29 -5.76 22.68
N LYS A 33 0.66 -5.61 21.40
CA LYS A 33 0.04 -4.66 20.45
C LYS A 33 -1.22 -5.26 19.81
N ALA A 34 -1.85 -4.51 18.87
CA ALA A 34 -3.06 -4.95 18.19
C ALA A 34 -2.84 -6.28 17.43
N ILE A 35 -1.68 -6.40 16.77
CA ILE A 35 -1.18 -7.67 16.20
C ILE A 35 -0.07 -8.15 17.11
N ASP A 36 -0.43 -8.98 18.07
CA ASP A 36 0.42 -9.40 19.18
C ASP A 36 1.39 -10.51 18.74
N THR A 37 2.66 -10.22 18.70
CA THR A 37 3.69 -11.18 18.30
C THR A 37 4.03 -12.22 19.39
N ASP A 38 3.51 -12.07 20.60
CA ASP A 38 3.59 -13.13 21.63
C ASP A 38 2.55 -14.22 21.37
N LYS A 39 1.51 -13.90 20.58
CA LYS A 39 0.40 -14.84 20.21
C LYS A 39 0.50 -15.35 18.79
N TYR A 40 0.96 -14.50 17.86
CA TYR A 40 0.89 -14.79 16.43
C TYR A 40 2.28 -14.84 15.81
N PHE A 41 2.55 -15.90 15.04
CA PHE A 41 3.65 -15.89 14.08
C PHE A 41 3.28 -15.01 12.89
N VAL A 42 3.96 -13.88 12.73
CA VAL A 42 3.61 -12.86 11.72
C VAL A 42 4.60 -12.90 10.57
N ILE A 43 4.07 -13.01 9.35
CA ILE A 43 4.85 -12.99 8.11
C ILE A 43 4.46 -11.74 7.33
N ALA A 44 5.45 -11.01 6.83
CA ALA A 44 5.27 -9.93 5.88
C ALA A 44 6.30 -10.08 4.76
N ALA A 45 5.81 -10.20 3.52
CA ALA A 45 6.65 -10.29 2.34
C ALA A 45 6.71 -8.95 1.61
N ASN A 46 7.90 -8.61 1.12
CA ASN A 46 8.02 -7.51 0.17
C ASN A 46 7.42 -7.93 -1.18
N VAL A 47 6.78 -7.00 -1.88
CA VAL A 47 6.13 -7.30 -3.16
C VAL A 47 7.16 -7.45 -4.29
N ILE A 48 6.93 -8.40 -5.19
CA ILE A 48 7.68 -8.47 -6.45
C ILE A 48 7.41 -7.21 -7.28
N GLY A 49 8.39 -6.80 -8.07
CA GLY A 49 8.37 -5.52 -8.78
C GLY A 49 8.77 -4.32 -7.92
N GLY A 50 9.01 -4.51 -6.61
CA GLY A 50 9.57 -3.51 -5.71
C GLY A 50 11.10 -3.48 -5.73
N CYS A 51 11.67 -2.59 -4.91
CA CYS A 51 13.13 -2.37 -4.83
C CYS A 51 13.71 -2.64 -3.43
N MET A 52 13.00 -3.38 -2.57
CA MET A 52 13.38 -3.60 -1.18
C MET A 52 13.63 -5.09 -0.87
N GLY A 53 14.36 -5.79 -1.75
CA GLY A 53 14.81 -7.16 -1.53
C GLY A 53 13.98 -8.25 -2.21
N SER A 54 12.83 -7.93 -2.80
CA SER A 54 12.12 -8.82 -3.73
C SER A 54 12.49 -8.50 -5.17
N PHE A 55 12.40 -9.49 -6.04
CA PHE A 55 12.72 -9.38 -7.46
C PHE A 55 11.98 -8.22 -8.14
N GLY A 56 12.74 -7.33 -8.79
CA GLY A 56 12.22 -6.09 -9.37
C GLY A 56 13.01 -5.61 -10.59
N PRO A 57 12.65 -4.43 -11.14
CA PRO A 57 13.26 -3.87 -12.35
C PRO A 57 14.78 -3.61 -12.26
N SER A 58 15.29 -3.31 -11.07
CA SER A 58 16.73 -3.08 -10.83
C SER A 58 17.57 -4.36 -10.72
N ASP A 59 16.93 -5.53 -10.66
CA ASP A 59 17.66 -6.79 -10.64
C ASP A 59 18.33 -7.08 -11.98
N ILE A 60 19.47 -7.80 -11.92
CA ILE A 60 20.25 -8.13 -13.09
C ILE A 60 19.58 -9.26 -13.88
N ASN A 61 19.28 -9.00 -15.14
CA ASN A 61 18.80 -9.99 -16.07
C ASN A 61 19.92 -11.00 -16.38
N PRO A 62 19.74 -12.29 -16.08
CA PRO A 62 20.80 -13.29 -16.26
C PRO A 62 21.23 -13.49 -17.71
N LYS A 63 20.38 -13.12 -18.68
CA LYS A 63 20.66 -13.24 -20.12
C LYS A 63 21.53 -12.06 -20.63
N THR A 64 21.18 -10.84 -20.24
CA THR A 64 21.84 -9.63 -20.74
C THR A 64 22.97 -9.14 -19.83
N LYS A 65 23.03 -9.61 -18.58
CA LYS A 65 23.95 -9.16 -17.53
C LYS A 65 23.80 -7.67 -17.16
N LYS A 66 22.65 -7.09 -17.48
CA LYS A 66 22.26 -5.70 -17.18
C LYS A 66 20.96 -5.68 -16.37
N PRO A 67 20.64 -4.57 -15.67
CA PRO A 67 19.34 -4.41 -15.05
C PRO A 67 18.19 -4.68 -16.02
N TYR A 68 17.08 -5.20 -15.52
CA TYR A 68 15.90 -5.40 -16.37
C TYR A 68 15.36 -4.08 -16.92
N GLY A 69 15.35 -3.03 -16.11
CA GLY A 69 14.75 -1.75 -16.49
C GLY A 69 13.30 -1.94 -16.92
N THR A 70 12.90 -1.32 -18.02
CA THR A 70 11.58 -1.49 -18.63
C THR A 70 11.36 -2.83 -19.36
N ASN A 71 12.38 -3.67 -19.46
CA ASN A 71 12.24 -5.07 -19.92
C ASN A 71 11.79 -6.02 -18.76
N PHE A 72 11.61 -5.52 -17.55
CA PHE A 72 11.03 -6.31 -16.47
C PHE A 72 9.61 -6.75 -16.84
N PRO A 73 9.19 -7.99 -16.53
CA PRO A 73 7.84 -8.44 -16.84
C PRO A 73 6.79 -7.56 -16.16
N VAL A 74 5.71 -7.23 -16.87
CA VAL A 74 4.56 -6.58 -16.25
C VAL A 74 3.96 -7.51 -15.22
N ILE A 75 3.84 -7.02 -14.00
CA ILE A 75 3.28 -7.74 -12.86
C ILE A 75 1.91 -7.20 -12.50
N THR A 76 1.15 -8.01 -11.80
CA THR A 76 -0.19 -7.69 -11.29
C THR A 76 -0.29 -7.97 -9.79
N ILE A 77 -1.35 -7.49 -9.15
CA ILE A 77 -1.67 -7.87 -7.76
C ILE A 77 -1.83 -9.39 -7.63
N ASN A 78 -2.36 -10.05 -8.66
CA ASN A 78 -2.47 -11.51 -8.69
C ASN A 78 -1.09 -12.20 -8.62
N ASP A 79 -0.10 -11.69 -9.33
CA ASP A 79 1.27 -12.25 -9.30
C ASP A 79 1.93 -12.05 -7.94
N MET A 80 1.74 -10.87 -7.32
CA MET A 80 2.21 -10.60 -5.96
C MET A 80 1.62 -11.59 -4.95
N VAL A 81 0.34 -11.86 -5.05
CA VAL A 81 -0.38 -12.80 -4.17
C VAL A 81 0.06 -14.24 -4.41
N ASN A 82 0.29 -14.65 -5.65
CA ASN A 82 0.81 -15.98 -5.95
C ASN A 82 2.24 -16.17 -5.41
N ALA A 83 3.09 -15.15 -5.48
CA ALA A 83 4.42 -15.20 -4.87
C ALA A 83 4.35 -15.34 -3.34
N GLN A 84 3.43 -14.63 -2.69
CA GLN A 84 3.19 -14.76 -1.24
C GLN A 84 2.66 -16.16 -0.88
N TYR A 85 1.77 -16.72 -1.70
CA TYR A 85 1.29 -18.07 -1.48
C TYR A 85 2.41 -19.09 -1.58
N ASN A 86 3.31 -18.97 -2.55
CA ASN A 86 4.49 -19.84 -2.66
C ASN A 86 5.39 -19.76 -1.40
N LEU A 87 5.47 -18.58 -0.77
CA LEU A 87 6.18 -18.43 0.50
C LEU A 87 5.50 -19.23 1.63
N LEU A 88 4.16 -19.26 1.68
CA LEU A 88 3.43 -20.08 2.65
C LEU A 88 3.69 -21.58 2.42
N GLU A 89 3.69 -22.03 1.16
CA GLU A 89 4.03 -23.41 0.82
C GLU A 89 5.47 -23.76 1.25
N TYR A 90 6.43 -22.83 1.04
CA TYR A 90 7.81 -23.02 1.49
C TYR A 90 7.90 -23.19 3.02
N PHE A 91 7.14 -22.42 3.79
CA PHE A 91 7.07 -22.56 5.24
C PHE A 91 6.15 -23.69 5.71
N LYS A 92 5.50 -24.42 4.79
CA LYS A 92 4.53 -25.49 5.09
C LYS A 92 3.35 -25.00 5.96
N ILE A 93 2.91 -23.76 5.71
CA ILE A 93 1.76 -23.18 6.38
C ILE A 93 0.51 -23.53 5.58
N GLU A 94 -0.29 -24.44 6.10
CA GLU A 94 -1.49 -24.93 5.43
C GLU A 94 -2.60 -23.88 5.38
N LYS A 95 -2.78 -23.11 6.47
CA LYS A 95 -3.84 -22.11 6.58
C LYS A 95 -3.42 -20.96 7.50
N LEU A 96 -3.70 -19.73 7.05
CA LEU A 96 -3.48 -18.53 7.84
C LEU A 96 -4.64 -18.34 8.86
N PHE A 97 -4.29 -17.87 10.04
CA PHE A 97 -5.28 -17.36 10.98
C PHE A 97 -5.92 -16.09 10.41
N CYS A 98 -5.09 -15.14 9.96
CA CYS A 98 -5.54 -13.87 9.40
C CYS A 98 -4.66 -13.42 8.25
N VAL A 99 -5.29 -12.93 7.18
CA VAL A 99 -4.63 -12.11 6.17
C VAL A 99 -5.10 -10.66 6.33
N ILE A 100 -4.15 -9.72 6.51
CA ILE A 100 -4.46 -8.31 6.82
C ILE A 100 -3.60 -7.39 5.98
N GLY A 101 -4.17 -6.30 5.47
CA GLY A 101 -3.44 -5.30 4.70
C GLY A 101 -4.23 -4.04 4.43
N GLY A 102 -3.51 -2.92 4.33
CA GLY A 102 -4.07 -1.62 3.98
C GLY A 102 -3.72 -1.18 2.55
N SER A 103 -4.59 -0.40 1.91
CA SER A 103 -4.36 0.13 0.56
C SER A 103 -4.12 -1.00 -0.46
N MET A 104 -3.02 -0.98 -1.22
CA MET A 104 -2.62 -2.09 -2.08
C MET A 104 -2.54 -3.43 -1.32
N GLY A 105 -2.18 -3.40 -0.03
CA GLY A 105 -2.23 -4.59 0.83
C GLY A 105 -3.64 -5.11 1.01
N GLY A 106 -4.65 -4.24 1.09
CA GLY A 106 -6.06 -4.63 1.11
C GLY A 106 -6.51 -5.27 -0.21
N MET A 107 -6.05 -4.76 -1.35
CA MET A 107 -6.26 -5.41 -2.66
C MET A 107 -5.65 -6.82 -2.68
N GLN A 108 -4.44 -6.99 -2.13
CA GLN A 108 -3.80 -8.29 -2.02
C GLN A 108 -4.58 -9.24 -1.10
N VAL A 109 -5.13 -8.73 0.01
CA VAL A 109 -6.03 -9.52 0.90
C VAL A 109 -7.24 -10.02 0.13
N LEU A 110 -7.93 -9.16 -0.61
CA LEU A 110 -9.10 -9.54 -1.42
C LEU A 110 -8.72 -10.56 -2.51
N GLN A 111 -7.62 -10.31 -3.22
CA GLN A 111 -7.11 -11.22 -4.25
C GLN A 111 -6.70 -12.57 -3.66
N PHE A 112 -6.06 -12.59 -2.46
CA PHE A 112 -5.66 -13.81 -1.77
C PHE A 112 -6.87 -14.69 -1.45
N VAL A 113 -7.91 -14.11 -0.87
CA VAL A 113 -9.13 -14.87 -0.52
C VAL A 113 -9.86 -15.36 -1.77
N SER A 114 -9.86 -14.58 -2.84
CA SER A 114 -10.43 -14.99 -4.13
C SER A 114 -9.68 -16.17 -4.77
N ASN A 115 -8.33 -16.12 -4.75
CA ASN A 115 -7.50 -17.19 -5.33
C ASN A 115 -7.47 -18.45 -4.45
N PHE A 116 -7.45 -18.28 -3.14
CA PHE A 116 -7.21 -19.33 -2.15
C PHE A 116 -8.32 -19.34 -1.08
N PRO A 117 -9.57 -19.67 -1.45
CA PRO A 117 -10.77 -19.43 -0.65
C PRO A 117 -10.80 -20.13 0.72
N ASN A 118 -9.96 -21.14 0.93
CA ASN A 118 -9.91 -21.93 2.18
C ASN A 118 -8.58 -21.75 2.93
N LYS A 119 -7.71 -20.86 2.49
CA LYS A 119 -6.35 -20.68 3.04
C LYS A 119 -6.24 -19.60 4.12
N ALA A 120 -7.33 -18.95 4.48
CA ALA A 120 -7.38 -18.02 5.62
C ALA A 120 -8.68 -18.18 6.42
N HIS A 121 -8.58 -18.10 7.75
CA HIS A 121 -9.77 -18.07 8.63
C HIS A 121 -10.43 -16.70 8.61
N THR A 122 -9.62 -15.64 8.66
CA THR A 122 -10.10 -14.26 8.67
C THR A 122 -9.35 -13.41 7.66
N ALA A 123 -10.01 -12.34 7.17
CA ALA A 123 -9.45 -11.36 6.24
C ALA A 123 -9.80 -9.94 6.68
N ILE A 124 -8.81 -9.07 6.76
CA ILE A 124 -8.98 -7.66 7.15
C ILE A 124 -8.41 -6.75 6.05
N PRO A 125 -9.15 -6.51 4.96
CA PRO A 125 -8.80 -5.45 4.02
C PRO A 125 -9.14 -4.08 4.62
N ILE A 126 -8.18 -3.14 4.54
CA ILE A 126 -8.26 -1.82 5.18
C ILE A 126 -8.06 -0.75 4.12
N ALA A 127 -8.94 0.26 4.08
CA ALA A 127 -8.78 1.44 3.22
C ALA A 127 -8.39 1.05 1.77
N CYS A 128 -9.18 0.22 1.12
CA CYS A 128 -8.88 -0.34 -0.20
C CYS A 128 -10.13 -0.41 -1.09
N THR A 129 -9.93 -0.87 -2.31
CA THR A 129 -10.98 -1.06 -3.31
C THR A 129 -10.91 -2.45 -3.93
N ALA A 130 -11.98 -2.89 -4.57
CA ALA A 130 -12.02 -4.12 -5.38
C ALA A 130 -11.58 -3.89 -6.84
N SER A 131 -11.54 -2.63 -7.30
CA SER A 131 -11.01 -2.21 -8.59
C SER A 131 -10.58 -0.74 -8.52
N HIS A 132 -9.51 -0.37 -9.23
CA HIS A 132 -9.07 1.02 -9.26
C HIS A 132 -10.10 1.91 -9.99
N SER A 133 -10.43 3.02 -9.34
CA SER A 133 -11.29 4.06 -9.94
C SER A 133 -10.53 4.88 -10.99
N ALA A 134 -11.26 5.60 -11.84
CA ALA A 134 -10.66 6.54 -12.79
C ALA A 134 -9.79 7.60 -12.08
N GLN A 135 -10.19 8.04 -10.89
CA GLN A 135 -9.41 8.97 -10.07
C GLN A 135 -8.06 8.38 -9.67
N ASN A 136 -8.04 7.15 -9.16
CA ASN A 136 -6.79 6.47 -8.76
C ASN A 136 -5.86 6.27 -9.97
N ILE A 137 -6.41 5.83 -11.11
CA ILE A 137 -5.66 5.64 -12.36
C ILE A 137 -5.06 6.98 -12.82
N ALA A 138 -5.82 8.07 -12.78
CA ALA A 138 -5.34 9.40 -13.18
C ALA A 138 -4.21 9.90 -12.27
N LEU A 139 -4.31 9.71 -10.94
CA LEU A 139 -3.27 10.08 -9.99
C LEU A 139 -1.98 9.26 -10.20
N ASN A 140 -2.12 7.97 -10.44
CA ASN A 140 -0.98 7.11 -10.77
C ASN A 140 -0.33 7.51 -12.10
N GLU A 141 -1.14 7.84 -13.12
CA GLU A 141 -0.64 8.29 -14.41
C GLU A 141 0.13 9.60 -14.31
N LEU A 142 -0.35 10.57 -13.50
CA LEU A 142 0.40 11.80 -13.22
C LEU A 142 1.80 11.48 -12.66
N GLY A 143 1.88 10.56 -11.70
CA GLY A 143 3.16 10.13 -11.13
C GLY A 143 4.07 9.45 -12.17
N ARG A 144 3.53 8.56 -12.99
CA ARG A 144 4.30 7.89 -14.05
C ARG A 144 4.80 8.89 -15.10
N GLN A 145 3.94 9.80 -15.55
CA GLN A 145 4.32 10.80 -16.54
C GLN A 145 5.41 11.74 -16.00
N SER A 146 5.37 12.12 -14.72
CA SER A 146 6.43 12.93 -14.14
C SER A 146 7.80 12.22 -14.17
N ILE A 147 7.84 10.92 -13.93
CA ILE A 147 9.07 10.11 -14.01
C ILE A 147 9.52 9.98 -15.47
N MET A 148 8.62 9.60 -16.37
CA MET A 148 8.97 9.37 -17.79
C MET A 148 9.36 10.65 -18.53
N ALA A 149 8.87 11.81 -18.10
CA ALA A 149 9.25 13.12 -18.62
C ALA A 149 10.62 13.61 -18.10
N ASP A 150 11.16 12.99 -17.05
CA ASP A 150 12.50 13.33 -16.57
C ASP A 150 13.54 12.82 -17.58
N ARG A 151 14.36 13.75 -18.11
CA ARG A 151 15.40 13.42 -19.10
C ARG A 151 16.39 12.35 -18.64
N ASN A 152 16.52 12.16 -17.32
CA ASN A 152 17.41 11.16 -16.74
C ASN A 152 16.77 9.77 -16.67
N TRP A 153 15.49 9.61 -16.96
CA TRP A 153 14.82 8.31 -16.94
C TRP A 153 15.34 7.35 -18.03
N GLN A 154 15.75 7.88 -19.20
CA GLN A 154 16.43 7.12 -20.26
C GLN A 154 15.66 5.86 -20.67
N ASP A 155 14.35 5.98 -20.90
CA ASP A 155 13.45 4.86 -21.23
C ASP A 155 13.49 3.69 -20.22
N GLY A 156 13.89 4.01 -18.99
CA GLY A 156 14.03 3.04 -17.89
C GLY A 156 15.39 2.37 -17.78
N PHE A 157 16.40 2.81 -18.56
CA PHE A 157 17.77 2.25 -18.51
C PHE A 157 18.77 3.24 -17.89
N TYR A 158 18.31 4.08 -16.98
CA TYR A 158 19.09 5.12 -16.31
C TYR A 158 20.29 4.59 -15.50
N GLU A 159 20.18 3.39 -14.93
CA GLU A 159 21.27 2.77 -14.17
C GLU A 159 22.50 2.48 -15.05
N GLU A 160 22.31 2.11 -16.30
CA GLU A 160 23.40 1.90 -17.26
C GLU A 160 24.23 3.16 -17.53
N GLN A 161 23.63 4.32 -17.31
CA GLN A 161 24.26 5.63 -17.51
C GLN A 161 24.65 6.30 -16.21
N ASN A 162 24.53 5.60 -15.09
CA ASN A 162 24.74 6.16 -13.74
C ASN A 162 23.95 7.46 -13.52
N LYS A 163 22.67 7.45 -13.95
CA LYS A 163 21.70 8.54 -13.80
C LYS A 163 20.54 8.04 -12.97
N GLN A 164 19.76 8.97 -12.45
CA GLN A 164 18.49 8.69 -11.81
C GLN A 164 17.48 9.79 -12.16
N PRO A 165 16.22 9.46 -12.39
CA PRO A 165 15.16 10.44 -12.67
C PRO A 165 14.62 11.04 -11.37
N ASP A 166 15.52 11.64 -10.58
CA ASP A 166 15.28 12.14 -9.23
C ASP A 166 14.17 13.20 -9.20
N LYS A 167 14.16 14.10 -10.18
CA LYS A 167 13.16 15.17 -10.25
C LYS A 167 11.77 14.60 -10.53
N GLY A 168 11.68 13.70 -11.49
CA GLY A 168 10.42 13.04 -11.84
C GLY A 168 9.88 12.20 -10.70
N LEU A 169 10.73 11.39 -10.06
CA LEU A 169 10.36 10.56 -8.92
C LEU A 169 9.96 11.40 -7.71
N ALA A 170 10.67 12.50 -7.45
CA ALA A 170 10.29 13.43 -6.36
C ALA A 170 8.90 14.05 -6.59
N VAL A 171 8.59 14.51 -7.82
CA VAL A 171 7.27 15.06 -8.17
C VAL A 171 6.19 14.00 -8.05
N ALA A 172 6.44 12.77 -8.51
CA ALA A 172 5.51 11.64 -8.32
C ALA A 172 5.20 11.42 -6.82
N ARG A 173 6.21 11.51 -5.97
CA ARG A 173 6.04 11.38 -4.52
C ARG A 173 5.27 12.54 -3.91
N MET A 174 5.52 13.78 -4.36
CA MET A 174 4.75 14.95 -3.91
C MET A 174 3.26 14.79 -4.21
N ALA A 175 2.91 14.38 -5.43
CA ALA A 175 1.53 14.10 -5.82
C ALA A 175 0.89 13.02 -4.93
N ALA A 176 1.60 11.91 -4.71
CA ALA A 176 1.13 10.84 -3.83
C ALA A 176 0.91 11.32 -2.39
N HIS A 177 1.80 12.17 -1.84
CA HIS A 177 1.63 12.71 -0.49
C HIS A 177 0.38 13.58 -0.32
N ILE A 178 -0.03 14.30 -1.35
CA ILE A 178 -1.28 15.07 -1.31
C ILE A 178 -2.48 14.11 -1.15
N THR A 179 -2.43 12.94 -1.79
CA THR A 179 -3.54 11.98 -1.72
C THR A 179 -3.62 11.21 -0.40
N TYR A 180 -2.50 11.09 0.31
CA TYR A 180 -2.45 10.36 1.58
C TYR A 180 -2.99 11.16 2.77
N LEU A 181 -2.96 12.47 2.68
CA LEU A 181 -3.40 13.37 3.75
C LEU A 181 -4.83 13.87 3.48
N SER A 182 -5.58 14.10 4.55
CA SER A 182 -6.89 14.74 4.43
C SER A 182 -6.76 16.25 4.25
N LYS A 183 -7.80 16.89 3.66
CA LYS A 183 -7.90 18.36 3.59
C LYS A 183 -7.82 18.97 4.98
N ALA A 184 -8.49 18.38 5.97
CA ALA A 184 -8.48 18.87 7.36
C ALA A 184 -7.08 18.75 7.97
N GLY A 185 -6.40 17.61 7.83
CA GLY A 185 -5.04 17.41 8.34
C GLY A 185 -4.01 18.35 7.68
N LEU A 186 -4.12 18.58 6.37
CA LEU A 186 -3.28 19.58 5.68
C LEU A 186 -3.52 20.99 6.21
N GLN A 187 -4.79 21.37 6.39
CA GLN A 187 -5.15 22.69 6.89
C GLN A 187 -4.71 22.91 8.35
N GLU A 188 -4.88 21.93 9.21
CA GLU A 188 -4.44 21.97 10.60
C GLU A 188 -2.93 22.12 10.72
N LYS A 189 -2.20 21.28 10.00
CA LYS A 189 -0.75 21.21 10.08
C LYS A 189 -0.07 22.43 9.46
N PHE A 190 -0.49 22.84 8.30
CA PHE A 190 0.20 23.85 7.49
C PHE A 190 -0.59 25.13 7.33
N GLY A 191 -1.90 25.08 7.07
CA GLY A 191 -2.71 26.25 6.75
C GLY A 191 -2.07 27.09 5.64
N ARG A 192 -1.88 28.36 5.92
CA ARG A 192 -1.12 29.31 5.08
C ARG A 192 0.18 29.77 5.76
N LYS A 193 0.73 28.94 6.65
CA LYS A 193 1.97 29.25 7.37
C LYS A 193 3.12 29.46 6.39
N LEU A 194 3.79 30.60 6.51
CA LEU A 194 5.00 30.90 5.78
C LEU A 194 6.20 30.16 6.39
N GLN A 195 7.29 30.09 5.64
CA GLN A 195 8.58 29.68 6.16
C GLN A 195 9.00 30.67 7.29
N GLU A 196 10.19 30.54 7.83
CA GLU A 196 10.73 31.40 8.90
C GLU A 196 10.85 32.88 8.46
N ARG A 197 9.71 33.54 8.20
CA ARG A 197 9.59 34.92 7.75
C ARG A 197 8.15 35.42 7.85
N ASP A 198 7.97 36.73 7.82
CA ASP A 198 6.67 37.37 7.95
C ASP A 198 6.00 37.69 6.62
N ASP A 199 6.79 37.85 5.53
CA ASP A 199 6.31 38.28 4.22
C ASP A 199 6.57 37.27 3.09
N LEU A 200 5.78 37.36 2.03
CA LEU A 200 5.96 36.62 0.78
C LEU A 200 7.15 37.14 -0.02
N LYS A 201 7.96 36.25 -0.60
CA LYS A 201 9.07 36.62 -1.50
C LYS A 201 8.62 37.00 -2.90
N PHE A 202 7.40 36.60 -3.31
CA PHE A 202 6.91 36.71 -4.69
C PHE A 202 7.88 36.09 -5.72
N SER A 203 8.43 34.92 -5.40
CA SER A 203 9.36 34.14 -6.24
C SER A 203 8.85 32.72 -6.43
N PHE A 204 9.59 31.90 -7.20
CA PHE A 204 9.32 30.47 -7.32
C PHE A 204 9.98 29.60 -6.24
N ASP A 205 10.62 30.21 -5.25
CA ASP A 205 11.06 29.52 -4.03
C ASP A 205 9.85 29.17 -3.16
N ALA A 206 10.08 28.26 -2.19
CA ALA A 206 9.03 27.90 -1.25
C ALA A 206 8.71 29.07 -0.31
N ASP A 207 7.51 29.60 -0.41
CA ASP A 207 6.98 30.60 0.51
C ASP A 207 6.23 29.94 1.67
N PHE A 208 5.43 28.91 1.37
CA PHE A 208 4.61 28.22 2.37
C PHE A 208 5.30 26.96 2.91
N GLN A 209 5.02 26.63 4.18
CA GLN A 209 5.57 25.42 4.82
C GLN A 209 5.15 24.14 4.10
N ILE A 210 3.95 24.08 3.54
CA ILE A 210 3.50 22.92 2.76
C ILE A 210 4.37 22.67 1.53
N GLU A 211 4.87 23.70 0.85
CA GLU A 211 5.74 23.55 -0.32
C GLU A 211 7.06 22.89 0.06
N SER A 212 7.69 23.39 1.15
CA SER A 212 8.93 22.78 1.67
C SER A 212 8.72 21.34 2.16
N TYR A 213 7.58 21.08 2.81
CA TYR A 213 7.22 19.75 3.24
C TYR A 213 7.13 18.78 2.04
N LEU A 214 6.42 19.15 1.00
CA LEU A 214 6.29 18.31 -0.20
C LEU A 214 7.65 18.08 -0.89
N ARG A 215 8.46 19.14 -1.04
CA ARG A 215 9.82 19.04 -1.60
C ARG A 215 10.70 18.10 -0.77
N TYR A 216 10.65 18.20 0.56
CA TYR A 216 11.36 17.31 1.47
C TYR A 216 10.89 15.84 1.32
N GLN A 217 9.58 15.60 1.26
CA GLN A 217 9.05 14.25 1.08
C GLN A 217 9.46 13.64 -0.27
N GLY A 218 9.52 14.46 -1.31
CA GLY A 218 10.03 14.07 -2.61
C GLY A 218 11.52 13.66 -2.56
N SER A 219 12.37 14.52 -1.99
CA SER A 219 13.81 14.26 -1.92
C SER A 219 14.16 13.02 -1.10
N VAL A 220 13.57 12.85 0.08
CA VAL A 220 13.80 11.65 0.92
C VAL A 220 13.31 10.36 0.26
N PHE A 221 12.31 10.45 -0.62
CA PHE A 221 11.81 9.28 -1.34
C PHE A 221 12.79 8.81 -2.42
N VAL A 222 13.42 9.71 -3.12
CA VAL A 222 14.43 9.43 -4.16
C VAL A 222 15.57 8.57 -3.59
N ASP A 223 16.04 8.86 -2.37
CA ASP A 223 17.14 8.13 -1.74
C ASP A 223 16.83 6.66 -1.43
N ARG A 224 15.57 6.25 -1.49
CA ARG A 224 15.13 4.94 -1.00
C ARG A 224 14.21 4.17 -1.93
N PHE A 225 13.84 4.72 -3.08
CA PHE A 225 12.89 4.06 -3.96
C PHE A 225 13.33 4.14 -5.43
N ASP A 226 13.16 3.04 -6.14
CA ASP A 226 13.49 2.93 -7.55
C ASP A 226 12.34 3.45 -8.43
N ALA A 227 12.69 4.24 -9.45
CA ALA A 227 11.71 4.86 -10.33
C ALA A 227 10.94 3.85 -11.19
N ASN A 228 11.62 2.84 -11.73
CA ASN A 228 10.94 1.79 -12.49
C ASN A 228 10.01 0.97 -11.58
N SER A 229 10.44 0.65 -10.36
CA SER A 229 9.56 -0.03 -9.39
C SER A 229 8.30 0.78 -9.11
N TYR A 230 8.38 2.12 -9.04
CA TYR A 230 7.19 2.97 -8.94
C TYR A 230 6.25 2.80 -10.14
N LEU A 231 6.80 2.78 -11.36
CA LEU A 231 6.01 2.58 -12.59
C LEU A 231 5.29 1.22 -12.57
N TYR A 232 6.01 0.14 -12.25
CA TYR A 232 5.46 -1.21 -12.25
C TYR A 232 4.42 -1.42 -11.16
N ILE A 233 4.66 -0.95 -9.93
CA ILE A 233 3.72 -1.10 -8.81
C ILE A 233 2.44 -0.30 -9.08
N THR A 234 2.54 0.95 -9.53
CA THR A 234 1.35 1.76 -9.84
C THR A 234 0.57 1.17 -11.00
N ARG A 235 1.24 0.60 -11.99
CA ARG A 235 0.57 -0.09 -13.09
C ARG A 235 -0.11 -1.39 -12.62
N ALA A 236 0.50 -2.14 -11.71
CA ALA A 236 -0.12 -3.33 -11.12
C ALA A 236 -1.41 -2.99 -10.35
N MET A 237 -1.44 -1.85 -9.65
CA MET A 237 -2.65 -1.35 -8.99
C MET A 237 -3.72 -0.92 -10.01
N ASP A 238 -3.35 -0.22 -11.09
CA ASP A 238 -4.30 0.19 -12.14
C ASP A 238 -4.94 -1.01 -12.86
N TYR A 239 -4.20 -2.10 -13.00
CA TYR A 239 -4.73 -3.33 -13.60
C TYR A 239 -5.57 -4.16 -12.64
N PHE A 240 -5.61 -3.79 -11.37
CA PHE A 240 -6.41 -4.50 -10.39
C PHE A 240 -7.90 -4.23 -10.60
N ASP A 241 -8.60 -5.27 -11.00
CA ASP A 241 -10.05 -5.35 -11.09
C ASP A 241 -10.47 -6.79 -10.76
N LEU A 242 -10.90 -6.99 -9.53
CA LEU A 242 -11.30 -8.30 -9.04
C LEU A 242 -12.59 -8.80 -9.71
N THR A 243 -13.39 -7.91 -10.27
CA THR A 243 -14.66 -8.26 -10.93
C THR A 243 -14.48 -8.82 -12.33
N LYS A 244 -13.38 -8.48 -12.99
CA LYS A 244 -13.14 -8.76 -14.42
C LYS A 244 -13.28 -10.25 -14.78
N LYS A 245 -12.72 -11.12 -13.94
CA LYS A 245 -12.80 -12.59 -14.14
C LYS A 245 -14.20 -13.17 -13.89
N PHE A 246 -15.10 -12.37 -13.31
CA PHE A 246 -16.42 -12.79 -12.87
C PHE A 246 -17.55 -12.05 -13.59
N GLY A 247 -17.26 -11.48 -14.76
CA GLY A 247 -18.25 -10.79 -15.60
C GLY A 247 -18.83 -9.52 -14.94
N GLY A 248 -18.01 -8.80 -14.16
CA GLY A 248 -18.43 -7.59 -13.45
C GLY A 248 -19.10 -7.84 -12.09
N ASN A 249 -19.21 -9.09 -11.64
CA ASN A 249 -19.89 -9.44 -10.40
C ASN A 249 -18.88 -9.73 -9.27
N LEU A 250 -18.69 -8.77 -8.36
CA LEU A 250 -17.75 -8.89 -7.24
C LEU A 250 -18.10 -10.04 -6.27
N SER A 251 -19.38 -10.32 -6.05
CA SER A 251 -19.83 -11.38 -5.14
C SER A 251 -19.28 -12.74 -5.54
N LYS A 252 -19.21 -13.02 -6.84
CA LYS A 252 -18.67 -14.29 -7.36
C LYS A 252 -17.19 -14.51 -7.02
N ALA A 253 -16.43 -13.44 -6.81
CA ALA A 253 -15.02 -13.54 -6.42
C ALA A 253 -14.85 -14.23 -5.05
N PHE A 254 -15.87 -14.18 -4.20
CA PHE A 254 -15.84 -14.71 -2.84
C PHE A 254 -16.78 -15.89 -2.59
N GLU A 255 -17.52 -16.32 -3.61
CA GLU A 255 -18.56 -17.36 -3.47
C GLU A 255 -18.06 -18.63 -2.80
N LYS A 256 -16.86 -19.10 -3.16
CA LYS A 256 -16.23 -20.32 -2.63
C LYS A 256 -15.53 -20.13 -1.29
N SER A 257 -15.41 -18.92 -0.78
CA SER A 257 -14.67 -18.64 0.44
C SER A 257 -15.51 -18.88 1.69
N ASN A 258 -14.89 -19.51 2.70
CA ASN A 258 -15.42 -19.60 4.06
C ASN A 258 -14.70 -18.64 5.04
N THR A 259 -13.94 -17.70 4.52
CA THR A 259 -13.21 -16.70 5.30
C THR A 259 -14.20 -15.72 5.93
N LYS A 260 -13.99 -15.38 7.19
CA LYS A 260 -14.66 -14.28 7.86
C LYS A 260 -13.99 -12.96 7.52
N PHE A 261 -14.77 -11.99 7.05
CA PHE A 261 -14.24 -10.68 6.65
C PHE A 261 -14.45 -9.62 7.72
N PHE A 262 -13.51 -8.69 7.80
CA PHE A 262 -13.68 -7.46 8.58
C PHE A 262 -13.10 -6.29 7.80
N ILE A 263 -13.99 -5.47 7.23
CA ILE A 263 -13.63 -4.35 6.35
C ILE A 263 -13.48 -3.09 7.21
N ILE A 264 -12.40 -2.34 7.00
CA ILE A 264 -12.14 -1.09 7.74
C ILE A 264 -11.90 0.04 6.74
N SER A 265 -12.60 1.16 6.94
CA SER A 265 -12.40 2.42 6.22
C SER A 265 -12.21 3.60 7.16
N PHE A 266 -11.83 4.76 6.64
CA PHE A 266 -11.64 5.98 7.43
C PHE A 266 -12.43 7.14 6.82
N THR A 267 -13.07 7.96 7.67
CA THR A 267 -13.97 9.03 7.24
C THR A 267 -13.34 10.08 6.34
N SER A 268 -12.04 10.34 6.51
CA SER A 268 -11.32 11.37 5.75
C SER A 268 -10.47 10.84 4.61
N ASP A 269 -10.51 9.52 4.35
CA ASP A 269 -9.81 8.91 3.22
C ASP A 269 -10.54 9.25 1.91
N TRP A 270 -9.91 10.06 1.07
CA TRP A 270 -10.43 10.43 -0.23
C TRP A 270 -9.74 9.72 -1.39
N LEU A 271 -8.65 8.98 -1.09
CA LEU A 271 -7.98 8.12 -2.06
C LEU A 271 -8.74 6.80 -2.27
N TYR A 272 -9.18 6.17 -1.16
CA TYR A 272 -10.08 5.01 -1.14
C TYR A 272 -11.26 5.31 -0.21
N PRO A 273 -12.23 6.07 -0.68
CA PRO A 273 -13.35 6.52 0.15
C PRO A 273 -14.17 5.34 0.66
N THR A 274 -14.87 5.56 1.77
CA THR A 274 -15.72 4.54 2.40
C THR A 274 -16.73 3.91 1.45
N SER A 275 -17.18 4.62 0.43
CA SER A 275 -18.08 4.09 -0.61
C SER A 275 -17.50 2.86 -1.31
N GLU A 276 -16.22 2.86 -1.67
CA GLU A 276 -15.55 1.73 -2.32
C GLU A 276 -15.42 0.52 -1.35
N ASN A 277 -15.17 0.78 -0.08
CA ASN A 277 -15.14 -0.28 0.94
C ASN A 277 -16.55 -0.87 1.17
N ARG A 278 -17.60 -0.04 1.11
CA ARG A 278 -19.01 -0.49 1.22
C ARG A 278 -19.43 -1.38 0.05
N GLU A 279 -18.91 -1.15 -1.17
CA GLU A 279 -19.16 -2.04 -2.30
C GLU A 279 -18.69 -3.47 -2.02
N ILE A 280 -17.53 -3.63 -1.38
CA ILE A 280 -17.01 -4.94 -0.95
C ILE A 280 -17.97 -5.58 0.08
N VAL A 281 -18.43 -4.80 1.06
CA VAL A 281 -19.37 -5.27 2.10
C VAL A 281 -20.68 -5.71 1.47
N ILE A 282 -21.23 -4.93 0.55
CA ILE A 282 -22.48 -5.25 -0.16
C ILE A 282 -22.33 -6.56 -0.95
N ALA A 283 -21.21 -6.72 -1.66
CA ALA A 283 -20.94 -7.92 -2.42
C ALA A 283 -20.83 -9.19 -1.55
N LEU A 284 -20.20 -9.08 -0.36
CA LEU A 284 -20.09 -10.17 0.60
C LEU A 284 -21.45 -10.52 1.24
N ASN A 285 -22.22 -9.50 1.64
CA ASN A 285 -23.56 -9.70 2.22
C ASN A 285 -24.54 -10.33 1.21
N ALA A 286 -24.43 -9.97 -0.09
CA ALA A 286 -25.30 -10.51 -1.14
C ALA A 286 -25.21 -12.03 -1.29
N ILE A 287 -24.12 -12.63 -0.81
CA ILE A 287 -23.89 -14.09 -0.83
C ILE A 287 -23.79 -14.71 0.57
N GLY A 288 -24.25 -13.98 1.59
CA GLY A 288 -24.36 -14.47 2.97
C GLY A 288 -23.02 -14.75 3.65
N LYS A 289 -21.93 -14.02 3.29
CA LYS A 289 -20.65 -14.18 3.98
C LYS A 289 -20.65 -13.49 5.35
N ASP A 290 -19.90 -14.08 6.31
CA ASP A 290 -19.66 -13.44 7.61
C ASP A 290 -18.75 -12.21 7.40
N VAL A 291 -19.35 -11.03 7.40
CA VAL A 291 -18.65 -9.76 7.19
C VAL A 291 -19.02 -8.74 8.24
N GLY A 292 -18.00 -8.24 8.95
CA GLY A 292 -18.09 -7.04 9.77
C GLY A 292 -17.57 -5.82 8.99
N PHE A 293 -18.09 -4.65 9.30
CA PHE A 293 -17.64 -3.39 8.71
C PHE A 293 -17.56 -2.29 9.77
N VAL A 294 -16.52 -1.48 9.70
CA VAL A 294 -16.39 -0.27 10.51
C VAL A 294 -15.80 0.87 9.70
N GLU A 295 -16.42 2.04 9.82
CA GLU A 295 -15.86 3.31 9.38
C GLU A 295 -15.30 4.05 10.59
N ILE A 296 -13.99 4.25 10.63
CA ILE A 296 -13.31 4.88 11.76
C ILE A 296 -13.19 6.37 11.49
N THR A 297 -13.62 7.18 12.45
CA THR A 297 -13.46 8.63 12.39
C THR A 297 -11.98 8.97 12.55
N SER A 298 -11.41 9.63 11.55
CA SER A 298 -10.03 10.08 11.54
C SER A 298 -9.88 11.28 10.62
N ASP A 299 -9.02 12.21 10.98
CA ASP A 299 -8.61 13.37 10.18
C ASP A 299 -7.29 13.14 9.43
N LYS A 300 -6.68 11.95 9.57
CA LYS A 300 -5.35 11.62 9.04
C LYS A 300 -5.35 11.21 7.55
N GLY A 301 -6.54 11.15 6.91
CA GLY A 301 -6.68 10.73 5.52
C GLY A 301 -6.38 9.24 5.33
N HIS A 302 -5.85 8.92 4.16
CA HIS A 302 -5.49 7.55 3.81
C HIS A 302 -4.43 6.94 4.74
N ASP A 303 -3.50 7.75 5.24
CA ASP A 303 -2.43 7.28 6.14
C ASP A 303 -2.94 6.86 7.53
N SER A 304 -4.24 6.97 7.84
CA SER A 304 -4.82 6.64 9.14
C SER A 304 -4.45 5.24 9.63
N PHE A 305 -4.33 4.25 8.76
CA PHE A 305 -3.95 2.88 9.14
C PHE A 305 -2.44 2.71 9.40
N LEU A 306 -1.63 3.72 9.10
CA LEU A 306 -0.18 3.74 9.33
C LEU A 306 0.22 4.52 10.59
N LEU A 307 -0.74 5.22 11.20
CA LEU A 307 -0.52 6.12 12.30
C LEU A 307 -1.14 5.56 13.60
N ASP A 308 -0.79 6.18 14.72
CA ASP A 308 -1.39 5.87 16.01
C ASP A 308 -2.83 6.43 16.06
N VAL A 309 -3.79 5.59 15.66
CA VAL A 309 -5.23 5.84 15.75
C VAL A 309 -5.82 4.80 16.69
N PRO A 310 -6.09 5.17 17.97
CA PRO A 310 -6.48 4.21 19.01
C PRO A 310 -7.70 3.38 18.66
N ASP A 311 -8.73 3.98 18.05
CA ASP A 311 -9.95 3.25 17.65
C ASP A 311 -9.66 2.19 16.59
N PHE A 312 -8.79 2.48 15.64
CA PHE A 312 -8.32 1.50 14.65
C PHE A 312 -7.58 0.34 15.34
N LEU A 313 -6.60 0.65 16.18
CA LEU A 313 -5.79 -0.36 16.86
C LEU A 313 -6.61 -1.26 17.77
N ASN A 314 -7.53 -0.67 18.55
CA ASN A 314 -8.44 -1.43 19.43
C ASN A 314 -9.41 -2.29 18.63
N THR A 315 -9.91 -1.78 17.52
CA THR A 315 -10.83 -2.50 16.63
C THR A 315 -10.16 -3.74 16.05
N VAL A 316 -8.94 -3.61 15.52
CA VAL A 316 -8.15 -4.74 15.00
C VAL A 316 -7.87 -5.76 16.12
N ARG A 317 -7.38 -5.30 17.28
CA ARG A 317 -7.09 -6.16 18.43
C ARG A 317 -8.31 -6.99 18.86
N ASN A 318 -9.45 -6.33 19.04
CA ASN A 318 -10.66 -6.99 19.50
C ASN A 318 -11.20 -8.01 18.49
N PHE A 319 -11.14 -7.68 17.20
CA PHE A 319 -11.53 -8.61 16.16
C PHE A 319 -10.63 -9.86 16.12
N LEU A 320 -9.31 -9.68 16.18
CA LEU A 320 -8.36 -10.79 16.20
C LEU A 320 -8.55 -11.67 17.44
N ASN A 321 -8.63 -11.09 18.64
CA ASN A 321 -8.83 -11.85 19.86
C ASN A 321 -10.12 -12.68 19.82
N LYS A 322 -11.26 -12.06 19.49
CA LYS A 322 -12.56 -12.76 19.39
C LYS A 322 -12.61 -13.82 18.30
N SER A 323 -11.84 -13.64 17.24
CA SER A 323 -11.77 -14.62 16.16
C SER A 323 -10.87 -15.79 16.53
N TYR A 324 -9.82 -15.56 17.31
CA TYR A 324 -8.91 -16.59 17.80
C TYR A 324 -9.58 -17.53 18.81
N GLU A 325 -10.44 -17.01 19.68
CA GLU A 325 -11.21 -17.79 20.66
C GLU A 325 -12.20 -18.78 20.02
N LYS A 326 -12.48 -18.65 18.73
CA LYS A 326 -13.46 -19.46 17.98
C LYS A 326 -12.83 -20.56 17.11
N ILE A 327 -11.51 -20.63 17.07
CA ILE A 327 -10.74 -21.63 16.32
C ILE A 327 -10.18 -22.67 17.27
#